data_ab14b90c38b9cccd77d2df57dfcccff4
#
_entry.id   ab14b90c38b9cccd77d2df57dfcccff4
#
_cell.length_a   1.000
_cell.length_b   1.000
_cell.length_c   1.000
_cell.angle_alpha   90.00
_cell.angle_beta   90.00
_cell.angle_gamma   90.00
#
_symmetry.space_group_name_H-M   'P 1'
#
loop_
_entity.id
_entity.type
_entity.pdbx_description
1 polymer ?
#
loop_
_entity_poly.entity_id
_entity_poly.type
_entity_poly.pdbx_seq_one_letter_code
_entity_poly.pdbx_strand_id
1 'polypeptide(L)'
;MEFVYRMNVCHDTIQKCQNGGGAVTESLRIPAGETCRVLGRTEGMVVEDMEYPPDADNPHGEGVRIKYTNGDVCDPVDRTKREAWVEIQCSVTSQGAGALVEVKKVDPCKTVLKMKSRHACSVTSLGTGTTLLIFIFLTLATYCTCGAFINWKIYNRTGVDLIPHQEFWLEFPSYVKDG
;
A
#
# COMPACT_ATOMS: atom_id res chain seq x y z
N MET A 1 -6.70 4.22 -34.63
CA MET A 1 -6.67 5.13 -33.48
C MET A 1 -6.50 4.28 -32.24
N GLU A 2 -5.44 4.48 -31.48
CA GLU A 2 -5.13 3.70 -30.29
C GLU A 2 -5.06 4.64 -29.08
N PHE A 3 -5.79 4.28 -28.01
CA PHE A 3 -5.69 4.96 -26.74
C PHE A 3 -4.65 4.30 -25.85
N VAL A 4 -3.75 5.09 -25.33
CA VAL A 4 -2.72 4.64 -24.38
C VAL A 4 -2.97 5.32 -23.05
N TYR A 5 -3.20 4.53 -22.01
CA TYR A 5 -3.37 5.03 -20.63
C TYR A 5 -2.07 4.81 -19.88
N ARG A 6 -1.61 5.85 -19.19
CA ARG A 6 -0.44 5.78 -18.32
C ARG A 6 -0.84 6.25 -16.94
N MET A 7 -0.40 5.56 -15.92
CA MET A 7 -0.68 5.93 -14.54
C MET A 7 0.54 5.73 -13.65
N ASN A 8 0.61 6.55 -12.60
CA ASN A 8 1.53 6.37 -11.49
C ASN A 8 0.75 6.64 -10.20
N VAL A 9 0.81 5.73 -9.25
CA VAL A 9 -0.04 5.79 -8.05
C VAL A 9 0.33 6.97 -7.14
N CYS A 10 1.62 7.24 -6.97
CA CYS A 10 2.09 8.21 -5.96
C CYS A 10 2.65 9.51 -6.57
N HIS A 11 2.93 9.52 -7.87
CA HIS A 11 3.59 10.63 -8.55
C HIS A 11 2.98 10.89 -9.92
N ASP A 12 3.37 11.98 -10.53
CA ASP A 12 3.06 12.23 -11.93
C ASP A 12 3.70 11.16 -12.83
N THR A 13 3.05 10.87 -13.95
CA THR A 13 3.59 10.00 -14.98
C THR A 13 4.88 10.62 -15.56
N ILE A 14 5.82 9.77 -15.96
CA ILE A 14 7.10 10.19 -16.53
C ILE A 14 6.87 11.05 -17.78
N GLN A 15 5.90 10.65 -18.61
CA GLN A 15 5.54 11.41 -19.80
C GLN A 15 4.53 12.50 -19.43
N LYS A 16 4.94 13.76 -19.57
CA LYS A 16 4.12 14.93 -19.34
C LYS A 16 3.32 15.30 -20.58
N CYS A 17 2.05 15.63 -20.39
CA CYS A 17 1.22 16.24 -21.42
C CYS A 17 1.58 17.72 -21.61
N GLN A 18 1.09 18.35 -22.69
CA GLN A 18 1.31 19.78 -22.95
C GLN A 18 0.85 20.67 -21.79
N ASN A 19 -0.21 20.25 -21.06
CA ASN A 19 -0.80 20.97 -19.92
C ASN A 19 -0.16 20.58 -18.57
N GLY A 20 1.00 19.93 -18.59
CA GLY A 20 1.75 19.54 -17.39
C GLY A 20 1.66 18.04 -17.08
N GLY A 21 2.14 17.67 -15.88
CA GLY A 21 2.11 16.31 -15.37
C GLY A 21 0.74 15.93 -14.79
N GLY A 22 0.53 14.62 -14.64
CA GLY A 22 -0.64 14.08 -13.98
C GLY A 22 -0.40 12.63 -13.55
N ALA A 23 -1.11 12.18 -12.53
CA ALA A 23 -1.03 10.81 -12.05
C ALA A 23 -1.62 9.82 -13.08
N VAL A 24 -2.68 10.24 -13.76
CA VAL A 24 -3.32 9.45 -14.82
C VAL A 24 -3.41 10.29 -16.08
N THR A 25 -2.89 9.78 -17.19
CA THR A 25 -2.90 10.42 -18.49
C THR A 25 -3.47 9.49 -19.56
N GLU A 26 -4.19 10.08 -20.51
CA GLU A 26 -4.69 9.40 -21.71
C GLU A 26 -4.00 10.02 -22.92
N SER A 27 -3.39 9.21 -23.75
CA SER A 27 -2.85 9.62 -25.03
C SER A 27 -3.59 8.96 -26.17
N LEU A 28 -3.93 9.73 -27.19
CA LEU A 28 -4.45 9.21 -28.45
C LEU A 28 -3.33 9.25 -29.49
N ARG A 29 -2.92 8.09 -29.94
CA ARG A 29 -1.95 7.95 -31.02
C ARG A 29 -2.66 7.98 -32.37
N ILE A 30 -2.34 8.98 -33.15
CA ILE A 30 -2.83 9.16 -34.54
C ILE A 30 -1.63 9.29 -35.49
N PRO A 31 -1.78 9.01 -36.79
CA PRO A 31 -0.65 9.12 -37.76
C PRO A 31 0.01 10.50 -37.80
N ALA A 32 -0.74 11.55 -37.45
CA ALA A 32 -0.26 12.94 -37.42
C ALA A 32 0.44 13.33 -36.11
N GLY A 33 0.53 12.44 -35.12
CA GLY A 33 1.14 12.69 -33.82
C GLY A 33 0.39 12.06 -32.64
N GLU A 34 0.79 12.44 -31.44
CA GLU A 34 0.16 11.97 -30.19
C GLU A 34 -0.48 13.18 -29.47
N THR A 35 -1.77 13.05 -29.16
CA THR A 35 -2.44 14.03 -28.29
C THR A 35 -2.51 13.44 -26.89
N CYS A 36 -2.16 14.24 -25.89
CA CYS A 36 -2.15 13.81 -24.50
C CYS A 36 -3.08 14.68 -23.65
N ARG A 37 -3.81 14.04 -22.73
CA ARG A 37 -4.70 14.70 -21.78
C ARG A 37 -4.43 14.17 -20.38
N VAL A 38 -4.50 15.08 -19.39
CA VAL A 38 -4.42 14.71 -17.98
C VAL A 38 -5.82 14.37 -17.50
N LEU A 39 -6.02 13.13 -17.06
CA LEU A 39 -7.30 12.67 -16.51
C LEU A 39 -7.41 12.94 -15.01
N GLY A 40 -6.30 12.96 -14.29
CA GLY A 40 -6.28 13.25 -12.86
C GLY A 40 -4.85 13.50 -12.36
N ARG A 41 -4.76 14.27 -11.27
CA ARG A 41 -3.50 14.66 -10.62
C ARG A 41 -3.40 14.05 -9.24
N THR A 42 -2.18 13.95 -8.72
CA THR A 42 -1.93 13.51 -7.34
C THR A 42 -2.50 14.47 -6.30
N GLU A 43 -2.58 15.75 -6.65
CA GLU A 43 -3.23 16.77 -5.82
C GLU A 43 -4.74 16.48 -5.73
N GLY A 44 -5.24 16.18 -4.53
CA GLY A 44 -6.65 15.79 -4.32
C GLY A 44 -6.92 14.30 -4.54
N MET A 45 -5.89 13.47 -4.49
CA MET A 45 -6.03 12.03 -4.47
C MET A 45 -6.77 11.58 -3.19
N VAL A 46 -7.79 10.74 -3.36
CA VAL A 46 -8.53 10.10 -2.27
C VAL A 46 -8.47 8.60 -2.45
N VAL A 47 -8.17 7.89 -1.38
CA VAL A 47 -8.12 6.41 -1.35
C VAL A 47 -9.31 5.92 -0.55
N GLU A 48 -10.06 4.98 -1.10
CA GLU A 48 -11.24 4.37 -0.48
C GLU A 48 -11.13 2.85 -0.60
N ASP A 49 -11.53 2.15 0.46
CA ASP A 49 -11.68 0.70 0.40
C ASP A 49 -12.92 0.34 -0.43
N MET A 50 -12.81 -0.76 -1.17
CA MET A 50 -13.89 -1.31 -1.95
C MET A 50 -14.15 -2.76 -1.60
N GLU A 51 -15.42 -3.12 -1.57
CA GLU A 51 -15.85 -4.50 -1.45
C GLU A 51 -16.33 -5.03 -2.81
N TYR A 52 -15.90 -6.22 -3.14
CA TYR A 52 -16.30 -6.97 -4.32
C TYR A 52 -16.99 -8.27 -3.90
N PRO A 53 -17.82 -8.87 -4.76
CA PRO A 53 -18.26 -10.24 -4.52
C PRO A 53 -17.06 -11.18 -4.42
N PRO A 54 -16.97 -12.00 -3.34
CA PRO A 54 -15.89 -12.96 -3.20
C PRO A 54 -15.87 -13.96 -4.37
N ASP A 55 -14.69 -14.25 -4.87
CA ASP A 55 -14.45 -15.26 -5.89
C ASP A 55 -13.17 -16.06 -5.58
N ALA A 56 -12.80 -17.02 -6.41
CA ALA A 56 -11.61 -17.85 -6.21
C ALA A 56 -10.30 -17.05 -6.25
N ASP A 57 -10.27 -15.92 -6.96
CA ASP A 57 -9.11 -15.05 -7.11
C ASP A 57 -9.10 -13.92 -6.07
N ASN A 58 -10.25 -13.61 -5.50
CA ASN A 58 -10.45 -12.62 -4.44
C ASN A 58 -11.37 -13.18 -3.34
N PRO A 59 -10.91 -14.11 -2.51
CA PRO A 59 -11.74 -14.84 -1.55
C PRO A 59 -12.35 -13.94 -0.45
N HIS A 60 -11.77 -12.79 -0.18
CA HIS A 60 -12.26 -11.83 0.82
C HIS A 60 -13.04 -10.66 0.20
N GLY A 61 -13.15 -10.60 -1.10
CA GLY A 61 -13.86 -9.51 -1.78
C GLY A 61 -13.21 -8.15 -1.65
N GLU A 62 -11.90 -8.10 -1.47
CA GLU A 62 -11.17 -6.88 -1.15
C GLU A 62 -10.73 -6.10 -2.38
N GLY A 63 -10.59 -4.81 -2.22
CA GLY A 63 -10.02 -3.92 -3.21
C GLY A 63 -9.90 -2.49 -2.72
N VAL A 64 -9.28 -1.68 -3.55
CA VAL A 64 -9.01 -0.27 -3.25
C VAL A 64 -9.42 0.57 -4.46
N ARG A 65 -10.09 1.70 -4.22
CA ARG A 65 -10.35 2.73 -5.21
C ARG A 65 -9.52 3.96 -4.92
N ILE A 66 -8.80 4.42 -5.92
CA ILE A 66 -8.05 5.67 -5.87
C ILE A 66 -8.72 6.65 -6.82
N LYS A 67 -9.22 7.75 -6.29
CA LYS A 67 -9.83 8.83 -7.05
C LYS A 67 -8.79 9.91 -7.29
N TYR A 68 -8.56 10.25 -8.54
CA TYR A 68 -7.72 11.37 -8.95
C TYR A 68 -8.60 12.44 -9.57
N THR A 69 -8.56 13.64 -9.00
CA THR A 69 -9.30 14.81 -9.46
C THR A 69 -8.36 15.80 -10.14
N ASN A 70 -8.88 16.98 -10.48
CA ASN A 70 -8.10 18.09 -11.04
C ASN A 70 -7.37 17.79 -12.35
N GLY A 71 -7.95 16.93 -13.21
CA GLY A 71 -7.49 16.74 -14.58
C GLY A 71 -7.67 17.98 -15.46
N ASP A 72 -7.48 17.84 -16.75
CA ASP A 72 -7.72 18.88 -17.73
C ASP A 72 -9.22 19.24 -17.81
N VAL A 73 -9.51 20.46 -18.24
CA VAL A 73 -10.89 20.89 -18.45
C VAL A 73 -11.55 19.96 -19.48
N CYS A 74 -12.68 19.40 -19.10
CA CYS A 74 -13.47 18.50 -19.91
C CYS A 74 -14.58 19.23 -20.64
N ASP A 75 -15.38 20.00 -19.87
CA ASP A 75 -16.44 20.83 -20.39
C ASP A 75 -16.01 22.32 -20.27
N PRO A 76 -15.85 23.01 -21.40
CA PRO A 76 -15.47 24.43 -21.38
C PRO A 76 -16.57 25.34 -20.87
N VAL A 77 -17.84 24.94 -20.89
CA VAL A 77 -18.99 25.75 -20.45
C VAL A 77 -19.03 25.78 -18.92
N ASP A 78 -19.06 24.62 -18.31
CA ASP A 78 -19.14 24.48 -16.85
C ASP A 78 -17.77 24.47 -16.18
N ARG A 79 -16.68 24.48 -16.96
CA ARG A 79 -15.28 24.30 -16.48
C ARG A 79 -15.08 23.05 -15.67
N THR A 80 -15.90 22.02 -15.89
CA THR A 80 -15.76 20.72 -15.24
C THR A 80 -14.43 20.11 -15.61
N LYS A 81 -13.68 19.68 -14.59
CA LYS A 81 -12.39 19.02 -14.78
C LYS A 81 -12.58 17.52 -14.91
N ARG A 82 -11.62 16.87 -15.57
CA ARG A 82 -11.57 15.43 -15.70
C ARG A 82 -11.23 14.78 -14.36
N GLU A 83 -11.79 13.58 -14.19
CA GLU A 83 -11.52 12.70 -13.06
C GLU A 83 -11.14 11.30 -13.55
N ALA A 84 -10.17 10.70 -12.88
CA ALA A 84 -9.83 9.31 -13.10
C ALA A 84 -10.00 8.52 -11.80
N TRP A 85 -10.71 7.41 -11.89
CA TRP A 85 -10.85 6.48 -10.79
C TRP A 85 -10.10 5.20 -11.14
N VAL A 86 -9.20 4.79 -10.29
CA VAL A 86 -8.45 3.54 -10.42
C VAL A 86 -8.98 2.56 -9.40
N GLU A 87 -9.67 1.55 -9.87
CA GLU A 87 -10.22 0.46 -9.04
C GLU A 87 -9.26 -0.73 -9.13
N ILE A 88 -8.67 -1.09 -8.01
CA ILE A 88 -7.70 -2.18 -7.92
C ILE A 88 -8.32 -3.29 -7.08
N GLN A 89 -8.75 -4.34 -7.75
CA GLN A 89 -9.28 -5.54 -7.10
C GLN A 89 -8.15 -6.42 -6.61
N CYS A 90 -8.27 -6.96 -5.40
CA CYS A 90 -7.38 -8.02 -4.92
C CYS A 90 -7.39 -9.21 -5.88
N SER A 91 -6.21 -9.74 -6.16
CA SER A 91 -6.05 -10.96 -6.97
C SER A 91 -4.86 -11.74 -6.44
N VAL A 92 -5.12 -12.89 -5.85
CA VAL A 92 -4.06 -13.75 -5.30
C VAL A 92 -3.20 -14.40 -6.38
N THR A 93 -3.73 -14.51 -7.59
CA THR A 93 -3.04 -15.11 -8.75
C THR A 93 -2.25 -14.09 -9.56
N SER A 94 -2.52 -12.79 -9.39
CA SER A 94 -1.84 -11.74 -10.16
C SER A 94 -0.36 -11.65 -9.79
N GLN A 95 0.50 -11.55 -10.81
CA GLN A 95 1.94 -11.38 -10.65
C GLN A 95 2.35 -9.94 -11.01
N GLY A 96 3.29 -9.38 -10.24
CA GLY A 96 3.86 -8.05 -10.50
C GLY A 96 2.99 -6.88 -10.06
N ALA A 97 3.16 -5.74 -10.71
CA ALA A 97 2.52 -4.45 -10.33
C ALA A 97 1.01 -4.39 -10.61
N GLY A 98 0.44 -5.44 -11.18
CA GLY A 98 -0.97 -5.51 -11.56
C GLY A 98 -1.19 -5.38 -13.06
N ALA A 99 -2.28 -5.95 -13.52
CA ALA A 99 -2.72 -5.89 -14.93
C ALA A 99 -3.94 -4.99 -15.06
N LEU A 100 -3.92 -4.11 -16.07
CA LEU A 100 -5.11 -3.35 -16.47
C LEU A 100 -6.09 -4.32 -17.12
N VAL A 101 -7.28 -4.44 -16.57
CA VAL A 101 -8.31 -5.36 -17.04
C VAL A 101 -9.29 -4.64 -17.94
N GLU A 102 -9.72 -3.45 -17.55
CA GLU A 102 -10.76 -2.72 -18.26
C GLU A 102 -10.58 -1.22 -18.11
N VAL A 103 -10.86 -0.46 -19.16
CA VAL A 103 -11.02 1.00 -19.10
C VAL A 103 -12.43 1.34 -19.50
N LYS A 104 -13.18 1.97 -18.61
CA LYS A 104 -14.55 2.38 -18.84
C LYS A 104 -14.69 3.90 -18.71
N LYS A 105 -15.18 4.54 -19.76
CA LYS A 105 -15.63 5.95 -19.70
C LYS A 105 -17.08 5.93 -19.22
N VAL A 106 -17.29 6.41 -17.99
CA VAL A 106 -18.63 6.46 -17.38
C VAL A 106 -19.40 7.66 -17.92
N ASP A 107 -18.70 8.77 -18.05
CA ASP A 107 -19.16 9.98 -18.69
C ASP A 107 -17.98 10.67 -19.43
N PRO A 108 -18.21 11.73 -20.22
CA PRO A 108 -17.14 12.40 -20.97
C PRO A 108 -15.97 12.90 -20.11
N CYS A 109 -16.23 13.17 -18.82
CA CYS A 109 -15.27 13.75 -17.90
C CYS A 109 -14.70 12.74 -16.89
N LYS A 110 -15.31 11.54 -16.78
CA LYS A 110 -14.95 10.53 -15.79
C LYS A 110 -14.53 9.21 -16.43
N THR A 111 -13.30 8.81 -16.15
CA THR A 111 -12.73 7.57 -16.63
C THR A 111 -12.45 6.63 -15.45
N VAL A 112 -12.89 5.39 -15.54
CA VAL A 112 -12.62 4.33 -14.55
C VAL A 112 -11.67 3.31 -15.17
N LEU A 113 -10.54 3.10 -14.51
CA LEU A 113 -9.56 2.07 -14.86
C LEU A 113 -9.67 0.95 -13.84
N LYS A 114 -9.95 -0.27 -14.30
CA LYS A 114 -10.01 -1.44 -13.43
C LYS A 114 -8.75 -2.27 -13.59
N MET A 115 -8.15 -2.61 -12.47
CA MET A 115 -6.92 -3.39 -12.39
C MET A 115 -7.09 -4.55 -11.42
N LYS A 116 -6.27 -5.59 -11.60
CA LYS A 116 -6.11 -6.66 -10.63
C LYS A 116 -4.68 -6.67 -10.11
N SER A 117 -4.51 -6.73 -8.79
CA SER A 117 -3.19 -6.77 -8.17
C SER A 117 -3.23 -7.51 -6.83
N ARG A 118 -2.20 -8.31 -6.56
CA ARG A 118 -2.02 -8.91 -5.24
C ARG A 118 -1.72 -7.90 -4.13
N HIS A 119 -1.27 -6.70 -4.47
CA HIS A 119 -1.00 -5.64 -3.51
C HIS A 119 -2.27 -4.93 -3.00
N ALA A 120 -3.42 -5.18 -3.63
CA ALA A 120 -4.72 -4.72 -3.16
C ALA A 120 -5.41 -5.73 -2.22
N CYS A 121 -4.75 -6.84 -1.90
CA CYS A 121 -5.22 -7.80 -0.91
C CYS A 121 -4.78 -7.35 0.48
N SER A 122 -5.67 -7.48 1.48
CA SER A 122 -5.27 -7.23 2.87
C SER A 122 -4.21 -8.24 3.29
N VAL A 123 -3.21 -7.75 3.98
CA VAL A 123 -2.15 -8.61 4.52
C VAL A 123 -2.65 -9.17 5.86
N THR A 124 -3.43 -10.25 5.80
CA THR A 124 -3.93 -10.93 7.01
C THR A 124 -2.87 -11.75 7.74
N SER A 125 -1.73 -12.01 7.09
CA SER A 125 -0.63 -12.74 7.71
C SER A 125 0.33 -11.79 8.41
N LEU A 126 0.65 -12.11 9.66
CA LEU A 126 1.79 -11.51 10.35
C LEU A 126 3.04 -11.69 9.49
N GLY A 127 3.71 -10.60 9.15
CA GLY A 127 4.96 -10.67 8.39
C GLY A 127 5.98 -11.56 9.13
N THR A 128 6.82 -12.25 8.37
CA THR A 128 7.87 -13.13 8.95
C THR A 128 8.70 -12.43 10.02
N GLY A 129 8.99 -11.13 9.83
CA GLY A 129 9.70 -10.31 10.82
C GLY A 129 8.90 -10.12 12.12
N THR A 130 7.61 -9.84 12.02
CA THR A 130 6.73 -9.68 13.19
C THR A 130 6.61 -11.00 13.95
N THR A 131 6.46 -12.11 13.25
CA THR A 131 6.41 -13.45 13.85
C THR A 131 7.71 -13.75 14.60
N LEU A 132 8.86 -13.47 14.01
CA LEU A 132 10.16 -13.65 14.65
C LEU A 132 10.31 -12.77 15.90
N LEU A 133 9.90 -11.51 15.84
CA LEU A 133 9.91 -10.62 17.00
C LEU A 133 9.03 -11.15 18.13
N ILE A 134 7.83 -11.64 17.84
CA ILE A 134 6.94 -12.23 18.84
C ILE A 134 7.62 -13.42 19.51
N PHE A 135 8.26 -14.30 18.75
CA PHE A 135 9.00 -15.45 19.31
C PHE A 135 10.14 -15.00 20.21
N ILE A 136 10.92 -14.01 19.81
CA ILE A 136 12.02 -13.46 20.64
C ILE A 136 11.46 -12.91 21.95
N PHE A 137 10.39 -12.10 21.91
CA PHE A 137 9.79 -11.53 23.11
C PHE A 137 9.20 -12.60 24.04
N LEU A 138 8.52 -13.61 23.49
CA LEU A 138 7.97 -14.72 24.29
C LEU A 138 9.08 -15.53 24.95
N THR A 139 10.16 -15.84 24.23
CA THR A 139 11.30 -16.56 24.77
C THR A 139 11.98 -15.77 25.90
N LEU A 140 12.17 -14.47 25.69
CA LEU A 140 12.77 -13.58 26.69
C LEU A 140 11.89 -13.45 27.94
N ALA A 141 10.58 -13.29 27.76
CA ALA A 141 9.62 -13.21 28.87
C ALA A 141 9.61 -14.53 29.67
N THR A 142 9.60 -15.67 29.00
CA THR A 142 9.64 -16.98 29.65
C THR A 142 10.96 -17.16 30.41
N TYR A 143 12.08 -16.79 29.82
CA TYR A 143 13.40 -16.84 30.46
C TYR A 143 13.44 -15.98 31.74
N CYS A 144 12.97 -14.74 31.68
CA CYS A 144 12.96 -13.83 32.83
C CYS A 144 12.02 -14.33 33.94
N THR A 145 10.81 -14.79 33.58
CA THR A 145 9.81 -15.25 34.55
C THR A 145 10.25 -16.54 35.23
N CYS A 146 10.72 -17.54 34.46
CA CYS A 146 11.24 -18.79 35.03
C CYS A 146 12.49 -18.55 35.88
N GLY A 147 13.41 -17.70 35.39
CA GLY A 147 14.63 -17.37 36.14
C GLY A 147 14.34 -16.63 37.45
N ALA A 148 13.42 -15.66 37.43
CA ALA A 148 12.98 -14.96 38.63
C ALA A 148 12.29 -15.91 39.62
N PHE A 149 11.45 -16.82 39.13
CA PHE A 149 10.77 -17.82 39.98
C PHE A 149 11.76 -18.74 40.66
N ILE A 150 12.80 -19.24 39.96
CA ILE A 150 13.87 -20.09 40.50
C ILE A 150 14.67 -19.33 41.54
N ASN A 151 15.07 -18.09 41.25
CA ASN A 151 15.82 -17.23 42.15
C ASN A 151 15.04 -16.96 43.45
N TRP A 152 13.75 -16.71 43.34
CA TRP A 152 12.89 -16.48 44.48
C TRP A 152 12.66 -17.75 45.32
N LYS A 153 12.25 -18.86 44.64
CA LYS A 153 11.78 -20.05 45.34
C LYS A 153 12.92 -20.94 45.86
N ILE A 154 14.01 -21.04 45.11
CA ILE A 154 15.14 -21.94 45.41
C ILE A 154 16.25 -21.20 46.11
N TYR A 155 16.61 -20.03 45.62
CA TYR A 155 17.75 -19.26 46.16
C TYR A 155 17.37 -18.21 47.19
N ASN A 156 16.06 -18.05 47.49
CA ASN A 156 15.52 -17.05 48.44
C ASN A 156 16.02 -15.63 48.18
N ARG A 157 16.29 -15.28 46.92
CA ARG A 157 16.73 -13.94 46.55
C ARG A 157 15.55 -13.00 46.53
N THR A 158 15.77 -11.70 46.77
CA THR A 158 14.74 -10.67 46.79
C THR A 158 15.22 -9.41 46.08
N GLY A 159 14.27 -8.62 45.57
CA GLY A 159 14.60 -7.36 44.89
C GLY A 159 15.20 -7.58 43.49
N VAL A 160 16.24 -6.82 43.17
CA VAL A 160 16.86 -6.82 41.82
C VAL A 160 17.56 -8.13 41.49
N ASP A 161 18.04 -8.84 42.56
CA ASP A 161 18.72 -10.15 42.41
C ASP A 161 17.81 -11.28 41.92
N LEU A 162 16.51 -11.00 41.77
CA LEU A 162 15.55 -11.90 41.14
C LEU A 162 15.79 -12.03 39.63
N ILE A 163 16.37 -11.03 39.00
CA ILE A 163 16.61 -11.02 37.57
C ILE A 163 17.73 -11.99 37.22
N PRO A 164 17.49 -13.00 36.37
CA PRO A 164 18.54 -13.90 35.96
C PRO A 164 19.60 -13.14 35.13
N HIS A 165 20.87 -13.37 35.42
CA HIS A 165 22.02 -12.71 34.78
C HIS A 165 21.94 -11.17 34.83
N GLN A 166 21.69 -10.62 36.03
CA GLN A 166 21.53 -9.17 36.25
C GLN A 166 22.68 -8.36 35.67
N GLU A 167 23.92 -8.79 35.81
CA GLU A 167 25.11 -8.10 35.27
C GLU A 167 25.01 -7.84 33.78
N PHE A 168 24.58 -8.86 33.02
CA PHE A 168 24.36 -8.75 31.57
C PHE A 168 23.33 -7.67 31.23
N TRP A 169 22.20 -7.62 31.95
CA TRP A 169 21.14 -6.65 31.67
C TRP A 169 21.53 -5.23 32.05
N LEU A 170 22.37 -5.05 33.05
CA LEU A 170 22.89 -3.73 33.43
C LEU A 170 23.93 -3.19 32.43
N GLU A 171 24.72 -4.07 31.84
CA GLU A 171 25.73 -3.71 30.82
C GLU A 171 25.16 -3.60 29.41
N PHE A 172 24.03 -4.25 29.13
CA PHE A 172 23.42 -4.29 27.80
C PHE A 172 23.20 -2.91 27.16
N PRO A 173 22.72 -1.86 27.89
CA PRO A 173 22.59 -0.54 27.32
C PRO A 173 23.90 0.08 26.83
N SER A 174 25.04 -0.27 27.45
CA SER A 174 26.34 0.22 27.01
C SER A 174 26.75 -0.38 25.67
N TYR A 175 26.51 -1.68 25.48
CA TYR A 175 26.79 -2.35 24.19
C TYR A 175 25.96 -1.79 23.03
N VAL A 176 24.71 -1.40 23.30
CA VAL A 176 23.85 -0.80 22.27
C VAL A 176 24.29 0.64 21.92
N LYS A 177 24.90 1.34 22.88
CA LYS A 177 25.38 2.72 22.67
C LYS A 177 26.70 2.77 21.91
N ASP A 178 27.52 1.76 22.05
CA ASP A 178 28.87 1.69 21.44
C ASP A 178 28.85 1.06 20.02
N GLY A 179 27.71 0.50 19.55
CA GLY A 179 27.49 -0.01 18.19
C GLY A 179 26.75 0.95 17.31
#